data_a75a321e14dde6d8dc531dec8603157e
#
_entry.id   a75a321e14dde6d8dc531dec8603157e
#
_cell.length_a   1.000
_cell.length_b   1.000
_cell.length_c   1.000
_cell.angle_alpha   90.00
_cell.angle_beta   90.00
_cell.angle_gamma   90.00
#
_symmetry.space_group_name_H-M   'P 1'
#
loop_
_entity.id
_entity.type
_entity.pdbx_description
1 polymer ?
#
loop_
_entity_poly.entity_id
_entity_poly.type
_entity_poly.pdbx_seq_one_letter_code
_entity_poly.pdbx_strand_id
1 'polypeptide(L)'
;MKKASLALVAIALALTACGGSKKAESAAETKTASVETAAEGTEASNEAADKTEAAQTPSVAETVVLDREGLKITVKELDMNGSLGPSLKLLIENGTEQNVTVQIRDMSVNGYMIAPLFSSAVGKGETKEDGVGFSPRALKLSGIDTFAELEFRFCVLDSETLDKLYESEPITLRTSAAEGYQERFDDSGTVAYEGEGVKIVVKGPIEKENGFGPGILLYIENKSDKKIAIHATDVTVNDAVLEPIFSPEIAPGKHVIEAMTFFDNQLEDSKISAVRKAAFKCLIVDAESSETVKETDLIQLKF
;
A
#
# COMPACT_ATOMS: atom_id res chain seq x y z
N MET A 1 0.14 -34.64 -24.00
CA MET A 1 0.12 -34.09 -22.65
C MET A 1 1.45 -33.38 -22.41
N LYS A 2 1.52 -32.07 -22.63
CA LYS A 2 2.72 -31.27 -22.39
C LYS A 2 2.50 -30.53 -21.07
N LYS A 3 3.30 -30.82 -20.06
CA LYS A 3 3.31 -30.12 -18.79
C LYS A 3 4.01 -28.78 -19.01
N ALA A 4 3.30 -27.68 -18.84
CA ALA A 4 3.89 -26.35 -18.77
C ALA A 4 4.38 -26.14 -17.33
N SER A 5 5.68 -25.98 -17.17
CA SER A 5 6.29 -25.59 -15.90
C SER A 5 6.18 -24.07 -15.75
N LEU A 6 5.44 -23.64 -14.77
CA LEU A 6 5.40 -22.24 -14.35
C LEU A 6 6.69 -21.96 -13.56
N ALA A 7 7.56 -21.11 -14.11
CA ALA A 7 8.74 -20.66 -13.41
C ALA A 7 8.40 -19.45 -12.53
N LEU A 8 8.55 -19.64 -11.22
CA LEU A 8 8.42 -18.58 -10.23
C LEU A 8 9.69 -17.70 -10.33
N VAL A 9 9.55 -16.46 -10.80
CA VAL A 9 10.64 -15.48 -10.80
C VAL A 9 10.60 -14.71 -9.48
N ALA A 10 11.50 -15.05 -8.58
CA ALA A 10 11.77 -14.25 -7.38
C ALA A 10 12.67 -13.06 -7.78
N ILE A 11 12.17 -11.85 -7.71
CA ILE A 11 12.96 -10.64 -7.92
C ILE A 11 13.59 -10.25 -6.59
N ALA A 12 14.91 -10.49 -6.47
CA ALA A 12 15.73 -9.96 -5.39
C ALA A 12 16.17 -8.53 -5.76
N LEU A 13 15.71 -7.52 -5.04
CA LEU A 13 16.26 -6.16 -5.15
C LEU A 13 17.56 -6.07 -4.35
N ALA A 14 18.68 -5.91 -5.03
CA ALA A 14 19.95 -5.53 -4.44
C ALA A 14 20.08 -4.01 -4.40
N LEU A 15 20.15 -3.42 -3.20
CA LEU A 15 20.47 -2.02 -2.98
C LEU A 15 22.00 -1.87 -2.96
N THR A 16 22.57 -1.22 -3.97
CA THR A 16 23.96 -0.73 -3.93
C THR A 16 23.94 0.76 -3.56
N ALA A 17 24.52 1.06 -2.39
CA ALA A 17 24.83 2.43 -1.97
C ALA A 17 26.15 2.87 -2.62
N CYS A 18 26.19 4.05 -3.23
CA CYS A 18 27.44 4.77 -3.50
C CYS A 18 27.27 6.25 -3.18
N GLY A 19 28.08 6.71 -2.24
CA GLY A 19 28.14 8.11 -1.80
C GLY A 19 28.96 8.99 -2.74
N GLY A 20 28.76 10.30 -2.62
CA GLY A 20 29.57 11.32 -3.30
C GLY A 20 29.11 12.73 -2.98
N SER A 21 29.76 13.32 -1.98
CA SER A 21 29.64 14.75 -1.61
C SER A 21 30.13 15.67 -2.73
N LYS A 22 29.45 16.78 -2.96
CA LYS A 22 30.11 18.09 -3.23
C LYS A 22 29.22 19.28 -2.89
N LYS A 23 29.82 20.13 -2.09
CA LYS A 23 29.42 21.42 -1.57
C LYS A 23 29.59 22.51 -2.64
N ALA A 24 28.68 23.45 -2.76
CA ALA A 24 28.95 24.80 -3.24
C ALA A 24 27.94 25.79 -2.65
N GLU A 25 28.47 26.80 -2.07
CA GLU A 25 27.94 28.01 -1.44
C GLU A 25 27.50 29.06 -2.48
N SER A 26 26.57 29.94 -2.10
CA SER A 26 26.64 31.41 -2.16
C SER A 26 25.25 32.02 -2.38
N ALA A 27 24.76 32.67 -1.37
CA ALA A 27 24.68 34.13 -1.08
C ALA A 27 23.53 34.88 -1.77
N ALA A 28 22.61 35.28 -0.91
CA ALA A 28 22.03 36.59 -0.61
C ALA A 28 21.60 37.53 -1.77
N GLU A 29 20.39 38.06 -1.71
CA GLU A 29 20.15 39.45 -1.39
C GLU A 29 18.66 39.79 -1.21
N THR A 30 18.43 40.61 -0.22
CA THR A 30 17.24 41.28 0.28
C THR A 30 16.71 42.35 -0.66
N LYS A 31 15.38 42.56 -0.73
CA LYS A 31 14.79 43.90 -0.76
C LYS A 31 13.33 43.96 -0.32
N THR A 32 13.14 44.69 0.75
CA THR A 32 11.92 45.27 1.32
C THR A 32 11.27 46.30 0.41
N ALA A 33 9.95 46.38 0.40
CA ALA A 33 9.23 47.65 0.31
C ALA A 33 7.78 47.50 0.80
N SER A 34 7.46 48.21 1.86
CA SER A 34 6.17 48.55 2.42
C SER A 34 5.44 49.60 1.55
N VAL A 35 4.12 49.62 1.56
CA VAL A 35 3.30 50.85 1.74
C VAL A 35 1.89 50.47 2.17
N GLU A 36 1.41 51.13 3.23
CA GLU A 36 0.06 51.21 3.80
C GLU A 36 -0.95 51.87 2.85
N THR A 37 -2.23 51.59 3.00
CA THR A 37 -3.19 52.59 3.53
C THR A 37 -4.60 51.99 3.68
N ALA A 38 -5.22 52.38 4.77
CA ALA A 38 -6.51 52.07 5.35
C ALA A 38 -7.76 52.47 4.53
N ALA A 39 -8.89 51.84 4.82
CA ALA A 39 -10.13 52.52 5.25
C ALA A 39 -11.22 51.55 5.68
N GLU A 40 -11.87 51.94 6.73
CA GLU A 40 -12.95 51.43 7.54
C GLU A 40 -14.23 51.00 6.76
N GLY A 41 -14.95 50.05 7.39
CA GLY A 41 -16.36 49.76 7.10
C GLY A 41 -16.89 48.71 8.05
N THR A 42 -17.49 49.14 9.13
CA THR A 42 -18.17 48.42 10.21
C THR A 42 -19.39 47.66 9.68
N GLU A 43 -19.65 46.43 10.11
CA GLU A 43 -20.76 45.94 10.92
C GLU A 43 -21.14 44.48 10.68
N ALA A 44 -21.39 43.86 11.80
CA ALA A 44 -22.34 42.81 12.15
C ALA A 44 -21.84 41.36 12.20
N SER A 45 -21.55 41.04 13.43
CA SER A 45 -21.53 39.71 14.08
C SER A 45 -22.45 38.64 13.45
N ASN A 46 -21.85 37.53 13.11
CA ASN A 46 -22.45 36.22 13.36
C ASN A 46 -21.36 35.27 13.79
N GLU A 47 -21.23 35.10 15.11
CA GLU A 47 -20.44 34.04 15.70
C GLU A 47 -21.10 32.69 15.39
N ALA A 48 -20.71 32.07 14.26
CA ALA A 48 -20.75 30.63 14.14
C ALA A 48 -19.35 30.16 14.58
N ALA A 49 -19.28 29.68 15.80
CA ALA A 49 -18.10 29.02 16.32
C ALA A 49 -17.85 27.75 15.47
N ASP A 50 -17.08 27.94 14.40
CA ASP A 50 -16.40 26.84 13.72
C ASP A 50 -15.26 26.37 14.64
N LYS A 51 -15.59 25.45 15.55
CA LYS A 51 -14.59 24.62 16.21
C LYS A 51 -14.05 23.67 15.17
N THR A 52 -13.14 24.14 14.37
CA THR A 52 -12.17 23.28 13.69
C THR A 52 -11.30 22.69 14.81
N GLU A 53 -11.76 21.57 15.37
CA GLU A 53 -10.97 20.73 16.26
C GLU A 53 -9.73 20.34 15.43
N ALA A 54 -8.57 20.84 15.81
CA ALA A 54 -7.32 20.49 15.14
C ALA A 54 -7.23 18.96 15.13
N ALA A 55 -7.25 18.36 13.94
CA ALA A 55 -7.22 16.92 13.77
C ALA A 55 -6.00 16.39 14.53
N GLN A 56 -6.23 15.66 15.61
CA GLN A 56 -5.16 15.09 16.43
C GLN A 56 -4.43 14.06 15.59
N THR A 57 -3.10 14.13 15.57
CA THR A 57 -2.27 13.10 14.91
C THR A 57 -2.61 11.73 15.47
N PRO A 58 -2.98 10.75 14.63
CA PRO A 58 -3.28 9.41 15.08
C PRO A 58 -2.15 8.81 15.91
N SER A 59 -2.48 8.18 17.02
CA SER A 59 -1.51 7.52 17.90
C SER A 59 -2.04 6.16 18.35
N VAL A 60 -1.13 5.27 18.74
CA VAL A 60 -1.44 3.98 19.37
C VAL A 60 -0.80 3.92 20.75
N ALA A 61 -1.45 3.23 21.68
CA ALA A 61 -0.83 2.94 22.97
C ALA A 61 0.20 1.81 22.82
N GLU A 62 1.25 1.85 23.62
CA GLU A 62 2.20 0.74 23.71
C GLU A 62 1.45 -0.55 24.08
N THR A 63 1.56 -1.59 23.23
CA THR A 63 0.75 -2.80 23.36
C THR A 63 1.53 -4.02 22.89
N VAL A 64 1.56 -5.09 23.69
CA VAL A 64 2.06 -6.41 23.25
C VAL A 64 1.05 -6.99 22.27
N VAL A 65 1.51 -7.26 21.06
CA VAL A 65 0.67 -7.76 19.94
C VAL A 65 0.98 -9.22 19.58
N LEU A 66 2.11 -9.73 20.02
CA LEU A 66 2.49 -11.13 19.93
C LEU A 66 3.31 -11.51 21.16
N ASP A 67 2.97 -12.61 21.79
CA ASP A 67 3.79 -13.28 22.82
C ASP A 67 3.57 -14.79 22.66
N ARG A 68 4.48 -15.41 21.89
CA ARG A 68 4.32 -16.81 21.50
C ARG A 68 5.68 -17.48 21.30
N GLU A 69 5.84 -18.67 21.90
CA GLU A 69 7.00 -19.55 21.69
C GLU A 69 8.37 -18.87 21.96
N GLY A 70 8.39 -17.88 22.88
CA GLY A 70 9.59 -17.11 23.19
C GLY A 70 9.85 -15.88 22.30
N LEU A 71 9.03 -15.65 21.28
CA LEU A 71 9.05 -14.40 20.54
C LEU A 71 7.97 -13.46 21.05
N LYS A 72 8.38 -12.24 21.45
CA LYS A 72 7.47 -11.20 21.89
C LYS A 72 7.63 -9.95 21.03
N ILE A 73 6.49 -9.42 20.57
CA ILE A 73 6.45 -8.20 19.76
C ILE A 73 5.52 -7.18 20.42
N THR A 74 6.06 -5.99 20.66
CA THR A 74 5.35 -4.86 21.25
C THR A 74 5.27 -3.73 20.22
N VAL A 75 4.08 -3.24 19.95
CA VAL A 75 3.89 -1.96 19.25
C VAL A 75 4.26 -0.85 20.22
N LYS A 76 5.16 0.04 19.83
CA LYS A 76 5.62 1.17 20.65
C LYS A 76 4.84 2.44 20.33
N GLU A 77 4.74 2.79 19.07
CA GLU A 77 4.06 4.00 18.60
C GLU A 77 3.72 3.92 17.11
N LEU A 78 2.81 4.76 16.67
CA LEU A 78 2.56 5.10 15.28
C LEU A 78 3.17 6.48 15.00
N ASP A 79 4.28 6.50 14.26
CA ASP A 79 4.95 7.73 13.84
C ASP A 79 4.39 8.16 12.47
N MET A 80 3.57 9.20 12.45
CA MET A 80 2.98 9.75 11.23
C MET A 80 3.92 10.69 10.46
N ASN A 81 5.03 11.11 11.08
CA ASN A 81 5.92 12.15 10.56
C ASN A 81 7.33 11.64 10.24
N GLY A 82 7.52 10.33 10.12
CA GLY A 82 8.80 9.74 9.77
C GLY A 82 9.35 10.26 8.43
N SER A 83 10.66 10.35 8.28
CA SER A 83 11.32 10.89 7.07
C SER A 83 11.00 10.11 5.78
N LEU A 84 10.57 8.86 5.90
CA LEU A 84 10.16 7.99 4.79
C LEU A 84 8.64 7.79 4.73
N GLY A 85 7.87 8.60 5.44
CA GLY A 85 6.43 8.48 5.61
C GLY A 85 6.02 7.84 6.94
N PRO A 86 4.72 7.59 7.13
CA PRO A 86 4.20 6.94 8.33
C PRO A 86 4.88 5.59 8.61
N SER A 87 5.08 5.26 9.89
CA SER A 87 5.64 3.97 10.30
C SER A 87 5.11 3.51 11.65
N LEU A 88 4.85 2.20 11.79
CA LEU A 88 4.52 1.57 13.06
C LEU A 88 5.81 1.05 13.70
N LYS A 89 6.19 1.59 14.86
CA LYS A 89 7.40 1.19 15.58
C LYS A 89 7.14 -0.05 16.42
N LEU A 90 8.03 -1.02 16.27
CA LEU A 90 7.97 -2.31 16.96
C LEU A 90 9.22 -2.52 17.80
N LEU A 91 9.03 -3.12 18.97
CA LEU A 91 10.09 -3.76 19.76
C LEU A 91 9.90 -5.28 19.61
N ILE A 92 10.93 -5.96 19.15
CA ILE A 92 10.94 -7.41 18.90
C ILE A 92 11.95 -8.04 19.85
N GLU A 93 11.49 -8.92 20.74
CA GLU A 93 12.30 -9.62 21.72
C GLU A 93 12.33 -11.11 21.32
N ASN A 94 13.49 -11.59 20.86
CA ASN A 94 13.64 -12.98 20.44
C ASN A 94 14.30 -13.82 21.57
N GLY A 95 13.48 -14.40 22.41
CA GLY A 95 13.92 -15.34 23.45
C GLY A 95 13.98 -16.80 22.96
N THR A 96 13.84 -17.06 21.65
CA THR A 96 13.93 -18.42 21.08
C THR A 96 15.36 -18.90 20.97
N GLU A 97 15.56 -20.17 20.65
CA GLU A 97 16.87 -20.79 20.49
C GLU A 97 17.46 -20.62 19.07
N GLN A 98 16.79 -19.86 18.17
CA GLN A 98 17.19 -19.68 16.77
C GLN A 98 17.05 -18.23 16.30
N ASN A 99 17.71 -17.88 15.20
CA ASN A 99 17.53 -16.61 14.53
C ASN A 99 16.19 -16.62 13.78
N VAL A 100 15.38 -15.56 13.92
CA VAL A 100 14.09 -15.46 13.25
C VAL A 100 14.01 -14.22 12.36
N THR A 101 13.26 -14.33 11.28
CA THR A 101 12.87 -13.18 10.44
C THR A 101 11.36 -12.95 10.60
N VAL A 102 11.02 -11.77 11.06
CA VAL A 102 9.62 -11.34 11.22
C VAL A 102 9.21 -10.54 10.01
N GLN A 103 8.14 -10.95 9.36
CA GLN A 103 7.49 -10.25 8.26
C GLN A 103 6.04 -9.91 8.62
N ILE A 104 5.46 -8.94 7.93
CA ILE A 104 4.04 -8.62 8.03
C ILE A 104 3.31 -9.08 6.77
N ARG A 105 2.12 -9.65 6.97
CA ARG A 105 1.22 -10.10 5.93
C ARG A 105 -0.14 -9.45 6.12
N ASP A 106 -0.91 -9.37 5.05
CA ASP A 106 -2.30 -8.94 5.00
C ASP A 106 -2.55 -7.59 5.67
N MET A 107 -1.56 -6.67 5.55
CA MET A 107 -1.68 -5.33 6.13
C MET A 107 -2.77 -4.54 5.44
N SER A 108 -3.69 -4.01 6.25
CA SER A 108 -4.66 -3.01 5.81
C SER A 108 -4.66 -1.78 6.73
N VAL A 109 -4.96 -0.64 6.14
CA VAL A 109 -5.23 0.63 6.84
C VAL A 109 -6.65 1.04 6.49
N ASN A 110 -7.51 1.20 7.49
CA ASN A 110 -8.92 1.55 7.33
C ASN A 110 -9.67 0.62 6.34
N GLY A 111 -9.27 -0.64 6.25
CA GLY A 111 -9.87 -1.60 5.32
C GLY A 111 -9.26 -1.64 3.91
N TYR A 112 -8.37 -0.71 3.56
CA TYR A 112 -7.59 -0.78 2.32
C TYR A 112 -6.32 -1.59 2.51
N MET A 113 -6.09 -2.58 1.65
CA MET A 113 -4.82 -3.33 1.60
C MET A 113 -3.67 -2.41 1.22
N ILE A 114 -2.67 -2.30 2.09
CA ILE A 114 -1.48 -1.47 1.89
C ILE A 114 -0.26 -2.36 2.06
N ALA A 115 0.54 -2.49 1.01
CA ALA A 115 1.76 -3.30 1.09
C ALA A 115 2.71 -2.77 2.17
N PRO A 116 3.06 -3.59 3.19
CA PRO A 116 4.00 -3.19 4.23
C PRO A 116 5.43 -3.21 3.69
N LEU A 117 6.23 -2.25 4.12
CA LEU A 117 7.68 -2.22 3.90
C LEU A 117 8.37 -2.71 5.17
N PHE A 118 8.45 -4.03 5.35
CA PHE A 118 8.97 -4.62 6.58
C PHE A 118 9.47 -6.06 6.40
N SER A 119 10.68 -6.29 6.86
CA SER A 119 11.26 -7.62 7.07
C SER A 119 12.41 -7.47 8.06
N SER A 120 12.26 -7.98 9.27
CA SER A 120 13.22 -7.79 10.37
C SER A 120 13.82 -9.11 10.80
N ALA A 121 15.11 -9.27 10.59
CA ALA A 121 15.88 -10.37 11.15
C ALA A 121 16.33 -10.04 12.58
N VAL A 122 16.08 -10.95 13.52
CA VAL A 122 16.40 -10.81 14.95
C VAL A 122 17.12 -12.06 15.44
N GLY A 123 18.34 -11.88 15.93
CA GLY A 123 19.17 -12.97 16.42
C GLY A 123 18.59 -13.65 17.67
N LYS A 124 18.98 -14.90 17.93
CA LYS A 124 18.69 -15.61 19.17
C LYS A 124 19.09 -14.77 20.39
N GLY A 125 18.17 -14.55 21.33
CA GLY A 125 18.39 -13.77 22.55
C GLY A 125 18.52 -12.26 22.32
N GLU A 126 18.30 -11.77 21.09
CA GLU A 126 18.39 -10.36 20.73
C GLU A 126 17.05 -9.63 20.96
N THR A 127 17.18 -8.35 21.30
CA THR A 127 16.06 -7.40 21.29
C THR A 127 16.35 -6.32 20.27
N LYS A 128 15.39 -6.06 19.37
CA LYS A 128 15.54 -5.10 18.28
C LYS A 128 14.35 -4.17 18.16
N GLU A 129 14.61 -2.88 18.00
CA GLU A 129 13.61 -1.93 17.55
C GLU A 129 13.65 -1.82 16.03
N ASP A 130 12.48 -1.84 15.39
CA ASP A 130 12.36 -1.70 13.94
C ASP A 130 11.03 -1.02 13.58
N GLY A 131 10.88 -0.57 12.32
CA GLY A 131 9.72 0.18 11.85
C GLY A 131 9.05 -0.44 10.63
N VAL A 132 7.75 -0.67 10.72
CA VAL A 132 6.91 -1.05 9.57
C VAL A 132 6.56 0.20 8.79
N GLY A 133 7.13 0.36 7.61
CA GLY A 133 6.77 1.44 6.69
C GLY A 133 5.52 1.11 5.88
N PHE A 134 4.78 2.13 5.49
CA PHE A 134 3.64 2.03 4.59
C PHE A 134 4.00 2.65 3.24
N SER A 135 3.54 2.03 2.15
CA SER A 135 3.76 2.57 0.80
C SER A 135 3.11 3.95 0.65
N PRO A 136 3.88 5.07 0.50
CA PRO A 136 3.29 6.39 0.34
C PRO A 136 2.41 6.50 -0.91
N ARG A 137 2.77 5.75 -1.97
CA ARG A 137 1.98 5.68 -3.19
C ARG A 137 0.64 5.01 -2.95
N ALA A 138 0.62 3.88 -2.24
CA ALA A 138 -0.62 3.16 -1.95
C ALA A 138 -1.55 3.99 -1.06
N LEU A 139 -1.01 4.66 -0.02
CA LEU A 139 -1.77 5.59 0.83
C LEU A 139 -2.39 6.72 0.00
N LYS A 140 -1.59 7.36 -0.87
CA LYS A 140 -2.06 8.44 -1.75
C LYS A 140 -3.16 7.97 -2.72
N LEU A 141 -2.98 6.81 -3.37
CA LEU A 141 -3.96 6.26 -4.31
C LEU A 141 -5.27 5.90 -3.62
N SER A 142 -5.21 5.41 -2.38
CA SER A 142 -6.38 5.07 -1.57
C SER A 142 -7.00 6.28 -0.86
N GLY A 143 -6.39 7.47 -0.97
CA GLY A 143 -6.89 8.69 -0.31
C GLY A 143 -6.81 8.62 1.22
N ILE A 144 -5.90 7.81 1.77
CA ILE A 144 -5.74 7.64 3.21
C ILE A 144 -4.86 8.76 3.75
N ASP A 145 -5.44 9.66 4.51
CA ASP A 145 -4.78 10.75 5.22
C ASP A 145 -4.77 10.57 6.75
N THR A 146 -5.63 9.69 7.25
CA THR A 146 -5.78 9.38 8.67
C THR A 146 -5.76 7.87 8.87
N PHE A 147 -5.05 7.40 9.88
CA PHE A 147 -4.99 6.01 10.29
C PHE A 147 -5.92 5.79 11.47
N ALA A 148 -7.10 5.24 11.24
CA ALA A 148 -8.06 4.90 12.31
C ALA A 148 -7.88 3.46 12.78
N GLU A 149 -7.70 2.53 11.85
CA GLU A 149 -7.54 1.11 12.13
C GLU A 149 -6.46 0.50 11.24
N LEU A 150 -5.60 -0.32 11.85
CA LEU A 150 -4.64 -1.17 11.15
C LEU A 150 -4.98 -2.62 11.46
N GLU A 151 -4.95 -3.47 10.44
CA GLU A 151 -5.06 -4.91 10.62
C GLU A 151 -3.95 -5.61 9.84
N PHE A 152 -3.32 -6.62 10.45
CA PHE A 152 -2.21 -7.36 9.86
C PHE A 152 -1.97 -8.69 10.58
N ARG A 153 -1.05 -9.50 10.02
CA ARG A 153 -0.52 -10.72 10.64
C ARG A 153 0.99 -10.67 10.67
N PHE A 154 1.61 -11.31 11.66
CA PHE A 154 3.02 -11.61 11.61
C PHE A 154 3.24 -12.98 10.96
N CYS A 155 4.19 -13.06 10.03
CA CYS A 155 4.75 -14.29 9.51
C CYS A 155 6.17 -14.42 10.04
N VAL A 156 6.43 -15.45 10.83
CA VAL A 156 7.74 -15.72 11.43
C VAL A 156 8.41 -16.84 10.67
N LEU A 157 9.62 -16.55 10.20
CA LEU A 157 10.44 -17.47 9.42
C LEU A 157 11.73 -17.81 10.19
N ASP A 158 12.26 -18.99 9.99
CA ASP A 158 13.66 -19.28 10.27
C ASP A 158 14.55 -18.40 9.39
N SER A 159 15.53 -17.68 9.97
CA SER A 159 16.35 -16.75 9.20
C SER A 159 17.35 -17.43 8.26
N GLU A 160 17.69 -18.70 8.49
CA GLU A 160 18.67 -19.43 7.70
C GLU A 160 18.04 -20.16 6.52
N THR A 161 16.90 -20.84 6.77
CA THR A 161 16.21 -21.63 5.76
C THR A 161 15.08 -20.87 5.05
N LEU A 162 14.57 -19.81 5.66
CA LEU A 162 13.38 -19.05 5.26
C LEU A 162 12.09 -19.89 5.31
N ASP A 163 12.12 -21.02 5.98
CA ASP A 163 10.93 -21.82 6.23
C ASP A 163 10.00 -21.09 7.20
N LYS A 164 8.70 -21.13 6.92
CA LYS A 164 7.70 -20.57 7.80
C LYS A 164 7.60 -21.38 9.10
N LEU A 165 7.93 -20.75 10.21
CA LEU A 165 7.76 -21.34 11.53
C LEU A 165 6.28 -21.27 11.96
N TYR A 166 5.70 -20.10 11.89
CA TYR A 166 4.27 -19.90 12.11
C TYR A 166 3.78 -18.55 11.58
N GLU A 167 2.47 -18.38 11.57
CA GLU A 167 1.78 -17.15 11.29
C GLU A 167 0.85 -16.80 12.45
N SER A 168 0.73 -15.51 12.79
CA SER A 168 -0.17 -15.08 13.86
C SER A 168 -1.64 -15.07 13.38
N GLU A 169 -2.56 -15.07 14.33
CA GLU A 169 -3.92 -14.62 14.05
C GLU A 169 -3.92 -13.15 13.60
N PRO A 170 -5.01 -12.67 12.96
CA PRO A 170 -5.16 -11.26 12.65
C PRO A 170 -5.04 -10.38 13.88
N ILE A 171 -4.26 -9.33 13.79
CA ILE A 171 -4.05 -8.33 14.84
C ILE A 171 -4.71 -7.04 14.39
N THR A 172 -5.63 -6.52 15.18
CA THR A 172 -6.29 -5.24 14.91
C THR A 172 -5.80 -4.19 15.92
N LEU A 173 -5.27 -3.10 15.42
CA LEU A 173 -4.87 -1.93 16.20
C LEU A 173 -5.79 -0.76 15.87
N ARG A 174 -6.43 -0.22 16.90
CA ARG A 174 -7.21 1.02 16.79
C ARG A 174 -6.39 2.18 17.32
N THR A 175 -6.33 3.24 16.55
CA THR A 175 -5.64 4.46 16.93
C THR A 175 -6.55 5.41 17.71
N SER A 176 -5.98 6.52 18.21
CA SER A 176 -6.77 7.61 18.81
C SER A 176 -7.77 8.25 17.84
N ALA A 177 -7.61 8.07 16.53
CA ALA A 177 -8.53 8.58 15.51
C ALA A 177 -9.68 7.62 15.18
N ALA A 178 -9.75 6.44 15.81
CA ALA A 178 -10.78 5.44 15.48
C ALA A 178 -12.18 5.81 15.94
N GLU A 179 -12.30 6.61 17.02
CA GLU A 179 -13.59 7.00 17.55
C GLU A 179 -14.31 7.95 16.59
N GLY A 180 -15.50 7.56 16.16
CA GLY A 180 -16.30 8.32 15.20
C GLY A 180 -15.82 8.27 13.74
N TYR A 181 -14.67 7.64 13.46
CA TYR A 181 -14.17 7.49 12.10
C TYR A 181 -15.03 6.50 11.30
N GLN A 182 -15.35 6.85 10.07
CA GLN A 182 -16.02 5.99 9.10
C GLN A 182 -15.32 6.13 7.77
N GLU A 183 -14.72 5.05 7.29
CA GLU A 183 -14.15 5.01 5.95
C GLU A 183 -15.24 5.05 4.89
N ARG A 184 -14.97 5.80 3.83
CA ARG A 184 -15.84 5.87 2.66
C ARG A 184 -15.07 5.35 1.46
N PHE A 185 -15.34 4.10 1.11
CA PHE A 185 -14.73 3.50 -0.06
C PHE A 185 -15.27 4.15 -1.33
N ASP A 186 -14.38 4.81 -2.08
CA ASP A 186 -14.74 5.38 -3.38
C ASP A 186 -14.71 4.30 -4.45
N ASP A 187 -15.85 3.71 -4.72
CA ASP A 187 -16.09 2.72 -5.79
C ASP A 187 -16.67 3.35 -7.07
N SER A 188 -16.56 4.67 -7.23
CA SER A 188 -16.95 5.36 -8.47
C SER A 188 -16.08 4.95 -9.65
N GLY A 189 -16.65 4.89 -10.84
CA GLY A 189 -15.94 4.51 -12.06
C GLY A 189 -16.73 3.55 -12.95
N THR A 190 -16.03 2.86 -13.84
CA THR A 190 -16.65 1.86 -14.72
C THR A 190 -16.52 0.48 -14.08
N VAL A 191 -17.66 -0.15 -13.73
CA VAL A 191 -17.66 -1.53 -13.23
C VAL A 191 -17.19 -2.45 -14.36
N ALA A 192 -16.03 -3.07 -14.16
CA ALA A 192 -15.43 -4.01 -15.10
C ALA A 192 -15.87 -5.46 -14.85
N TYR A 193 -16.09 -5.79 -13.57
CA TYR A 193 -16.57 -7.10 -13.15
C TYR A 193 -17.30 -7.00 -11.80
N GLU A 194 -18.35 -7.77 -11.63
CA GLU A 194 -19.00 -7.99 -10.33
C GLU A 194 -19.56 -9.42 -10.31
N GLY A 195 -19.03 -10.24 -9.41
CA GLY A 195 -19.43 -11.65 -9.27
C GLY A 195 -18.52 -12.38 -8.29
N GLU A 196 -18.92 -13.57 -7.84
CA GLU A 196 -18.15 -14.42 -6.91
C GLU A 196 -17.69 -13.70 -5.63
N GLY A 197 -18.44 -12.66 -5.17
CA GLY A 197 -18.06 -11.83 -4.05
C GLY A 197 -16.96 -10.80 -4.35
N VAL A 198 -16.58 -10.62 -5.61
CA VAL A 198 -15.54 -9.69 -6.04
C VAL A 198 -16.13 -8.61 -6.94
N LYS A 199 -15.77 -7.34 -6.66
CA LYS A 199 -16.11 -6.20 -7.51
C LYS A 199 -14.83 -5.53 -8.00
N ILE A 200 -14.72 -5.31 -9.31
CA ILE A 200 -13.59 -4.62 -9.95
C ILE A 200 -14.13 -3.39 -10.67
N VAL A 201 -13.62 -2.22 -10.32
CA VAL A 201 -14.00 -0.94 -10.91
C VAL A 201 -12.78 -0.27 -11.51
N VAL A 202 -12.86 0.14 -12.77
CA VAL A 202 -11.84 0.94 -13.42
C VAL A 202 -12.08 2.41 -13.09
N LYS A 203 -11.11 3.02 -12.41
CA LYS A 203 -11.13 4.44 -12.03
C LYS A 203 -10.69 5.34 -13.18
N GLY A 204 -9.85 4.85 -14.07
CA GLY A 204 -9.34 5.59 -15.23
C GLY A 204 -7.84 5.39 -15.48
N PRO A 205 -7.31 6.04 -16.51
CA PRO A 205 -5.88 6.03 -16.76
C PRO A 205 -5.15 6.92 -15.73
N ILE A 206 -3.92 6.54 -15.41
CA ILE A 206 -2.99 7.37 -14.64
C ILE A 206 -1.76 7.66 -15.48
N GLU A 207 -1.20 8.84 -15.27
CA GLU A 207 0.03 9.28 -15.94
C GLU A 207 1.27 8.71 -15.24
N LYS A 208 2.42 8.84 -15.88
CA LYS A 208 3.71 8.47 -15.30
C LYS A 208 4.01 9.36 -14.09
N GLU A 209 4.28 8.75 -12.95
CA GLU A 209 4.62 9.45 -11.70
C GLU A 209 5.77 8.73 -10.98
N ASN A 210 6.83 9.46 -10.61
CA ASN A 210 7.91 9.00 -9.72
C ASN A 210 8.52 7.62 -10.09
N GLY A 211 8.78 7.40 -11.38
CA GLY A 211 9.38 6.15 -11.87
C GLY A 211 8.40 5.03 -12.18
N PHE A 212 7.11 5.22 -11.93
CA PHE A 212 6.05 4.32 -12.38
C PHE A 212 5.49 4.84 -13.71
N GLY A 213 5.40 3.98 -14.72
CA GLY A 213 4.84 4.29 -16.03
C GLY A 213 3.35 4.65 -15.96
N PRO A 214 2.79 5.17 -17.07
CA PRO A 214 1.36 5.33 -17.18
C PRO A 214 0.67 3.97 -16.99
N GLY A 215 -0.54 3.99 -16.47
CA GLY A 215 -1.26 2.77 -16.11
C GLY A 215 -2.77 2.95 -16.09
N ILE A 216 -3.43 1.97 -15.54
CA ILE A 216 -4.88 1.94 -15.33
C ILE A 216 -5.12 1.74 -13.84
N LEU A 217 -5.83 2.68 -13.22
CA LEU A 217 -6.16 2.60 -11.80
C LEU A 217 -7.43 1.76 -11.62
N LEU A 218 -7.35 0.79 -10.73
CA LEU A 218 -8.47 -0.07 -10.38
C LEU A 218 -8.77 0.02 -8.88
N TYR A 219 -10.06 0.04 -8.54
CA TYR A 219 -10.56 -0.26 -7.22
C TYR A 219 -11.09 -1.68 -7.23
N ILE A 220 -10.72 -2.46 -6.21
CA ILE A 220 -11.15 -3.84 -6.07
C ILE A 220 -11.68 -4.05 -4.65
N GLU A 221 -12.83 -4.69 -4.54
CA GLU A 221 -13.47 -5.10 -3.30
C GLU A 221 -13.57 -6.62 -3.26
N ASN A 222 -13.18 -7.22 -2.14
CA ASN A 222 -13.33 -8.66 -1.88
C ASN A 222 -14.35 -8.90 -0.76
N LYS A 223 -15.56 -9.26 -1.11
CA LYS A 223 -16.63 -9.69 -0.18
C LYS A 223 -16.70 -11.20 -0.01
N SER A 224 -15.81 -11.97 -0.66
CA SER A 224 -15.76 -13.41 -0.47
C SER A 224 -15.14 -13.77 0.90
N ASP A 225 -15.24 -15.02 1.28
CA ASP A 225 -14.62 -15.57 2.50
C ASP A 225 -13.17 -16.04 2.29
N LYS A 226 -12.61 -15.84 1.09
CA LYS A 226 -11.26 -16.26 0.71
C LYS A 226 -10.37 -15.06 0.42
N LYS A 227 -9.09 -15.19 0.73
CA LYS A 227 -8.08 -14.29 0.19
C LYS A 227 -7.93 -14.55 -1.30
N ILE A 228 -8.02 -13.51 -2.11
CA ILE A 228 -7.90 -13.59 -3.56
C ILE A 228 -6.67 -12.87 -4.07
N ALA A 229 -6.12 -13.34 -5.18
CA ALA A 229 -5.18 -12.60 -6.00
C ALA A 229 -5.77 -12.36 -7.40
N ILE A 230 -5.44 -11.21 -8.01
CA ILE A 230 -5.95 -10.86 -9.33
C ILE A 230 -4.78 -10.63 -10.27
N HIS A 231 -4.77 -11.35 -11.39
CA HIS A 231 -3.81 -11.17 -12.46
C HIS A 231 -4.50 -10.64 -13.71
N ALA A 232 -3.85 -9.69 -14.39
CA ALA A 232 -4.33 -9.24 -15.69
C ALA A 232 -3.74 -10.13 -16.79
N THR A 233 -4.58 -10.61 -17.70
CA THR A 233 -4.21 -11.43 -18.84
C THR A 233 -4.75 -10.85 -20.14
N ASP A 234 -4.22 -11.26 -21.29
CA ASP A 234 -4.62 -10.77 -22.63
C ASP A 234 -4.58 -9.23 -22.75
N VAL A 235 -3.57 -8.60 -22.11
CA VAL A 235 -3.53 -7.14 -21.98
C VAL A 235 -3.06 -6.48 -23.26
N THR A 236 -3.85 -5.52 -23.73
CA THR A 236 -3.47 -4.61 -24.83
C THR A 236 -3.69 -3.16 -24.42
N VAL A 237 -2.74 -2.29 -24.78
CA VAL A 237 -2.83 -0.84 -24.59
C VAL A 237 -2.58 -0.16 -25.93
N ASN A 238 -3.50 0.67 -26.40
CA ASN A 238 -3.45 1.32 -27.69
C ASN A 238 -3.14 0.34 -28.86
N ASP A 239 -3.67 -0.89 -28.81
CA ASP A 239 -3.48 -2.04 -29.71
C ASP A 239 -2.13 -2.76 -29.58
N ALA A 240 -1.21 -2.33 -28.75
CA ALA A 240 0.02 -3.06 -28.45
C ALA A 240 -0.23 -4.09 -27.33
N VAL A 241 0.31 -5.29 -27.46
CA VAL A 241 0.31 -6.29 -26.39
C VAL A 241 1.39 -5.92 -25.38
N LEU A 242 1.02 -5.74 -24.11
CA LEU A 242 1.93 -5.39 -23.03
C LEU A 242 1.77 -6.34 -21.86
N GLU A 243 2.84 -6.50 -21.08
CA GLU A 243 2.82 -7.24 -19.80
C GLU A 243 2.76 -6.24 -18.65
N PRO A 244 1.68 -6.20 -17.87
CA PRO A 244 1.54 -5.27 -16.77
C PRO A 244 2.26 -5.75 -15.50
N ILE A 245 2.63 -4.79 -14.66
CA ILE A 245 2.94 -5.01 -13.25
C ILE A 245 1.61 -4.89 -12.51
N PHE A 246 0.97 -6.01 -12.21
CA PHE A 246 -0.33 -6.04 -11.53
C PHE A 246 -0.62 -7.42 -10.96
N SER A 247 -0.62 -7.54 -9.63
CA SER A 247 -0.97 -8.77 -8.92
C SER A 247 -1.38 -8.46 -7.48
N PRO A 248 -2.44 -7.65 -7.26
CA PRO A 248 -2.91 -7.38 -5.91
C PRO A 248 -3.46 -8.63 -5.25
N GLU A 249 -3.17 -8.79 -3.96
CA GLU A 249 -3.81 -9.76 -3.07
C GLU A 249 -4.77 -9.01 -2.14
N ILE A 250 -5.99 -9.52 -1.99
CA ILE A 250 -7.02 -8.86 -1.21
C ILE A 250 -7.61 -9.87 -0.21
N ALA A 251 -7.43 -9.60 1.08
CA ALA A 251 -8.01 -10.40 2.16
C ALA A 251 -9.55 -10.28 2.19
N PRO A 252 -10.26 -11.24 2.81
CA PRO A 252 -11.71 -11.18 2.97
C PRO A 252 -12.19 -9.87 3.61
N GLY A 253 -13.22 -9.26 3.04
CA GLY A 253 -13.81 -8.01 3.53
C GLY A 253 -12.95 -6.76 3.33
N LYS A 254 -11.86 -6.84 2.56
CA LYS A 254 -10.95 -5.73 2.31
C LYS A 254 -11.08 -5.17 0.89
N HIS A 255 -10.46 -3.99 0.71
CA HIS A 255 -10.43 -3.25 -0.54
C HIS A 255 -8.99 -2.96 -0.94
N VAL A 256 -8.75 -2.72 -2.22
CA VAL A 256 -7.48 -2.19 -2.70
C VAL A 256 -7.71 -1.18 -3.82
N ILE A 257 -6.91 -0.13 -3.85
CA ILE A 257 -6.74 0.70 -5.04
C ILE A 257 -5.32 0.44 -5.56
N GLU A 258 -5.24 -0.18 -6.72
CA GLU A 258 -3.97 -0.59 -7.32
C GLU A 258 -3.91 -0.15 -8.78
N ALA A 259 -2.72 0.23 -9.22
CA ALA A 259 -2.48 0.61 -10.59
C ALA A 259 -1.89 -0.56 -11.39
N MET A 260 -2.56 -0.96 -12.44
CA MET A 260 -1.98 -1.79 -13.49
C MET A 260 -0.98 -0.92 -14.26
N THR A 261 0.30 -1.06 -14.00
CA THR A 261 1.37 -0.28 -14.61
C THR A 261 2.19 -1.10 -15.60
N PHE A 262 2.92 -0.43 -16.49
CA PHE A 262 3.70 -1.07 -17.54
C PHE A 262 5.17 -0.67 -17.43
N PHE A 263 6.06 -1.54 -17.90
CA PHE A 263 7.48 -1.25 -17.92
C PHE A 263 7.80 -0.15 -18.95
N ASP A 264 8.70 0.77 -18.61
CA ASP A 264 9.08 1.89 -19.47
C ASP A 264 9.58 1.42 -20.85
N ASN A 265 10.40 0.37 -20.91
CA ASN A 265 10.90 -0.19 -22.18
C ASN A 265 9.78 -0.69 -23.09
N GLN A 266 8.75 -1.37 -22.55
CA GLN A 266 7.60 -1.83 -23.33
C GLN A 266 6.82 -0.63 -23.91
N LEU A 267 6.67 0.43 -23.14
CA LEU A 267 5.97 1.65 -23.55
C LEU A 267 6.76 2.40 -24.65
N GLU A 268 8.08 2.50 -24.49
CA GLU A 268 8.98 3.12 -25.49
C GLU A 268 8.99 2.35 -26.81
N ASP A 269 9.17 1.03 -26.77
CA ASP A 269 9.15 0.16 -27.94
C ASP A 269 7.82 0.23 -28.69
N SER A 270 6.70 0.36 -27.94
CA SER A 270 5.36 0.48 -28.48
C SER A 270 4.96 1.93 -28.80
N LYS A 271 5.82 2.93 -28.52
CA LYS A 271 5.58 4.37 -28.72
C LYS A 271 4.32 4.86 -27.99
N ILE A 272 4.09 4.35 -26.78
CA ILE A 272 2.95 4.69 -25.93
C ILE A 272 3.40 5.71 -24.89
N SER A 273 2.89 6.93 -24.98
CA SER A 273 3.10 7.99 -24.00
C SER A 273 1.92 8.18 -23.04
N ALA A 274 0.74 7.70 -23.42
CA ALA A 274 -0.48 7.76 -22.59
C ALA A 274 -1.40 6.60 -22.95
N VAL A 275 -2.15 6.11 -21.96
CA VAL A 275 -3.18 5.07 -22.14
C VAL A 275 -4.46 5.74 -22.64
N ARG A 276 -4.88 5.44 -23.87
CA ARG A 276 -6.11 5.97 -24.48
C ARG A 276 -7.20 4.91 -24.63
N LYS A 277 -6.78 3.68 -24.79
CA LYS A 277 -7.65 2.51 -24.80
C LYS A 277 -6.89 1.31 -24.23
N ALA A 278 -7.61 0.42 -23.63
CA ALA A 278 -7.06 -0.82 -23.11
C ALA A 278 -8.07 -1.96 -23.29
N ALA A 279 -7.57 -3.18 -23.42
CA ALA A 279 -8.38 -4.36 -23.21
C ALA A 279 -7.58 -5.37 -22.40
N PHE A 280 -8.25 -6.09 -21.50
CA PHE A 280 -7.65 -7.11 -20.66
C PHE A 280 -8.73 -8.03 -20.07
N LYS A 281 -8.31 -9.17 -19.55
CA LYS A 281 -9.11 -10.02 -18.67
C LYS A 281 -8.51 -9.99 -17.26
N CYS A 282 -9.34 -10.26 -16.26
CA CYS A 282 -8.89 -10.51 -14.90
C CYS A 282 -9.02 -12.02 -14.60
N LEU A 283 -7.90 -12.63 -14.22
CA LEU A 283 -7.86 -13.96 -13.67
C LEU A 283 -7.87 -13.82 -12.15
N ILE A 284 -8.98 -14.20 -11.50
CA ILE A 284 -9.17 -14.19 -10.07
C ILE A 284 -8.84 -15.57 -9.54
N VAL A 285 -7.90 -15.67 -8.62
CA VAL A 285 -7.48 -16.93 -8.00
C VAL A 285 -7.59 -16.86 -6.49
N ASP A 286 -7.83 -17.99 -5.86
CA ASP A 286 -7.63 -18.16 -4.42
C ASP A 286 -6.12 -18.04 -4.14
N ALA A 287 -5.73 -17.08 -3.31
CA ALA A 287 -4.31 -16.75 -3.07
C ALA A 287 -3.56 -17.85 -2.30
N GLU A 288 -4.28 -18.72 -1.57
CA GLU A 288 -3.70 -19.79 -0.78
C GLU A 288 -3.53 -21.09 -1.60
N SER A 289 -4.58 -21.49 -2.31
CA SER A 289 -4.58 -22.73 -3.09
C SER A 289 -4.13 -22.56 -4.54
N SER A 290 -4.06 -21.33 -5.05
CA SER A 290 -3.83 -20.98 -6.46
C SER A 290 -4.90 -21.54 -7.41
N GLU A 291 -6.06 -21.95 -6.90
CA GLU A 291 -7.19 -22.39 -7.72
C GLU A 291 -7.87 -21.19 -8.38
N THR A 292 -8.24 -21.36 -9.65
CA THR A 292 -9.00 -20.33 -10.36
C THR A 292 -10.40 -20.22 -9.79
N VAL A 293 -10.74 -19.03 -9.29
CA VAL A 293 -12.09 -18.66 -8.89
C VAL A 293 -12.88 -18.22 -10.12
N LYS A 294 -12.30 -17.33 -10.93
CA LYS A 294 -12.95 -16.81 -12.13
C LYS A 294 -11.92 -16.22 -13.10
N GLU A 295 -12.15 -16.43 -14.39
CA GLU A 295 -11.60 -15.60 -15.47
C GLU A 295 -12.74 -14.75 -16.03
N THR A 296 -12.56 -13.42 -16.11
CA THR A 296 -13.58 -12.51 -16.64
C THR A 296 -13.64 -12.58 -18.16
N ASP A 297 -14.74 -12.11 -18.74
CA ASP A 297 -14.78 -11.77 -20.15
C ASP A 297 -13.79 -10.64 -20.46
N LEU A 298 -13.50 -10.40 -21.75
CA LEU A 298 -12.60 -9.33 -22.17
C LEU A 298 -13.21 -7.96 -21.84
N ILE A 299 -12.57 -7.22 -20.96
CA ILE A 299 -12.90 -5.86 -20.57
C ILE A 299 -12.28 -4.92 -21.61
N GLN A 300 -13.08 -4.05 -22.21
CA GLN A 300 -12.62 -3.07 -23.21
C GLN A 300 -12.93 -1.66 -22.75
N LEU A 301 -11.92 -0.80 -22.77
CA LEU A 301 -11.96 0.56 -22.25
C LEU A 301 -11.48 1.57 -23.29
N LYS A 302 -12.12 2.74 -23.30
CA LYS A 302 -11.67 3.94 -24.00
C LYS A 302 -11.68 5.10 -23.02
N PHE A 303 -10.58 5.84 -22.95
CA PHE A 303 -10.37 6.96 -22.06
C PHE A 303 -10.30 8.28 -22.80
#